data_ea17473c339a9fd9a74df6d4a63a1128
#
_entry.id   ea17473c339a9fd9a74df6d4a63a1128
#
_cell.length_a   1.000
_cell.length_b   1.000
_cell.length_c   1.000
_cell.angle_alpha   90.00
_cell.angle_beta   90.00
_cell.angle_gamma   90.00
#
_symmetry.space_group_name_H-M   'P 1'
#
loop_
_entity.id
_entity.type
_entity.pdbx_description
1 polymer ?
#
loop_
_entity_poly.entity_id
_entity_poly.type
_entity_poly.pdbx_seq_one_letter_code
_entity_poly.pdbx_strand_id
1 'polypeptide(L)' 'MKPYEIKNMIIDDEFNGEKCVTADFTHKDRDYSITLKKEDLEIINAWVFEDGSSLPANLSGTIIESIREDIKKRI' A
#
# COMPACT_ATOMS: atom_id res chain seq x y z
N MET A 1 0.39 6.23 18.14
CA MET A 1 -0.53 6.54 17.02
C MET A 1 0.25 6.43 15.71
N LYS A 2 -0.33 5.75 14.74
CA LYS A 2 0.35 5.58 13.45
C LYS A 2 0.16 6.81 12.57
N PRO A 3 1.15 7.15 11.74
CA PRO A 3 1.06 8.31 10.86
C PRO A 3 0.11 8.12 9.67
N TYR A 4 -0.51 6.94 9.55
CA TYR A 4 -1.41 6.61 8.46
C TYR A 4 -2.53 5.71 8.98
N GLU A 5 -3.60 5.59 8.18
CA GLU A 5 -4.70 4.70 8.49
C GLU A 5 -5.04 3.85 7.28
N ILE A 6 -4.96 2.54 7.42
CA ILE A 6 -5.33 1.62 6.34
C ILE A 6 -6.84 1.49 6.32
N LYS A 7 -7.45 1.88 5.21
CA LYS A 7 -8.91 1.84 5.04
C LYS A 7 -9.40 0.57 4.39
N ASN A 8 -8.60 0.00 3.49
CA ASN A 8 -9.02 -1.17 2.74
C ASN A 8 -7.79 -1.97 2.33
N MET A 9 -7.95 -3.28 2.24
CA MET A 9 -6.88 -4.15 1.81
C MET A 9 -7.48 -5.25 0.93
N ILE A 10 -6.91 -5.41 -0.26
CA ILE A 10 -7.36 -6.40 -1.23
C ILE A 10 -6.21 -7.36 -1.49
N ILE A 11 -6.47 -8.65 -1.32
CA ILE A 11 -5.49 -9.69 -1.62
C ILE A 11 -5.91 -10.33 -2.94
N ASP A 12 -5.05 -10.20 -3.95
CA ASP A 12 -5.28 -10.77 -5.26
C ASP A 12 -4.39 -12.01 -5.42
N ASP A 13 -5.02 -13.16 -5.48
CA ASP A 13 -4.30 -14.43 -5.52
C ASP A 13 -3.97 -14.91 -6.92
N GLU A 14 -4.43 -14.25 -7.97
CA GLU A 14 -4.30 -14.76 -9.33
C GLU A 14 -3.79 -13.78 -10.37
N PHE A 15 -3.03 -12.79 -10.00
CA PHE A 15 -2.49 -11.88 -10.98
C PHE A 15 -1.22 -12.47 -11.60
N ASN A 16 -1.34 -13.00 -12.82
CA ASN A 16 -0.23 -13.64 -13.55
C ASN A 16 0.50 -14.72 -12.73
N GLY A 17 -0.26 -15.48 -11.93
CA GLY A 17 0.33 -16.52 -11.12
C GLY A 17 1.01 -16.00 -9.86
N GLU A 18 1.04 -14.71 -9.65
CA GLU A 18 1.61 -14.10 -8.46
C GLU A 18 0.52 -13.55 -7.56
N LYS A 19 0.78 -13.60 -6.26
CA LYS A 19 -0.14 -13.06 -5.27
C LYS A 19 0.30 -11.65 -4.92
N CYS A 20 -0.64 -10.72 -4.98
CA CYS A 20 -0.39 -9.31 -4.67
C CYS A 20 -1.34 -8.83 -3.59
N VAL A 21 -0.89 -7.85 -2.82
CA VAL A 21 -1.71 -7.20 -1.81
C VAL A 21 -1.76 -5.72 -2.14
N THR A 22 -2.97 -5.17 -2.26
CA THR A 22 -3.17 -3.75 -2.46
C THR A 22 -3.79 -3.17 -1.20
N ALA A 23 -3.18 -2.16 -0.63
CA ALA A 23 -3.69 -1.50 0.56
C ALA A 23 -3.97 -0.04 0.25
N ASP A 24 -5.19 0.40 0.58
CA ASP A 24 -5.58 1.80 0.48
C ASP A 24 -5.48 2.40 1.87
N PHE A 25 -4.81 3.53 1.98
CA PHE A 25 -4.60 4.17 3.26
C PHE A 25 -4.59 5.68 3.12
N THR A 26 -4.78 6.36 4.25
CA THR A 26 -4.68 7.82 4.30
C THR A 26 -3.44 8.21 5.10
N HIS A 27 -2.81 9.28 4.65
CA HIS A 27 -1.63 9.84 5.31
C HIS A 27 -1.59 11.34 5.01
N LYS A 28 -1.54 12.15 6.06
CA LYS A 28 -1.53 13.62 5.93
C LYS A 28 -2.70 14.13 5.08
N ASP A 29 -3.91 13.62 5.33
CA ASP A 29 -5.13 14.00 4.65
C ASP A 29 -5.16 13.70 3.15
N ARG A 30 -4.34 12.75 2.71
CA ARG A 30 -4.32 12.31 1.31
C ARG A 30 -4.58 10.82 1.24
N ASP A 31 -5.20 10.40 0.16
CA ASP A 31 -5.47 9.00 -0.10
C ASP A 31 -4.34 8.39 -0.91
N TYR A 32 -3.89 7.22 -0.47
CA TYR A 32 -2.81 6.48 -1.12
C TYR A 32 -3.24 5.07 -1.43
N SER A 33 -2.60 4.47 -2.40
CA SER A 33 -2.76 3.04 -2.70
C SER A 33 -1.38 2.46 -2.93
N ILE A 34 -1.08 1.35 -2.29
CA ILE A 34 0.20 0.69 -2.45
C ILE A 34 -0.03 -0.78 -2.78
N THR A 35 0.72 -1.30 -3.74
CA THR A 35 0.63 -2.71 -4.14
C THR A 35 1.98 -3.38 -3.87
N LEU A 36 1.92 -4.52 -3.21
CA LEU A 36 3.10 -5.28 -2.81
C LEU A 36 2.95 -6.74 -3.24
N LYS A 37 4.07 -7.41 -3.47
CA LYS A 37 4.05 -8.86 -3.66
C LYS A 37 3.79 -9.52 -2.31
N LYS A 38 2.88 -10.48 -2.27
CA LYS A 38 2.58 -11.19 -1.02
C LYS A 38 3.76 -12.02 -0.54
N GLU A 39 4.55 -12.53 -1.45
CA GLU A 39 5.65 -13.44 -1.15
C GLU A 39 6.73 -12.78 -0.30
N ASP A 40 7.21 -11.60 -0.70
CA ASP A 40 8.30 -10.92 -0.03
C ASP A 40 7.98 -9.49 0.38
N LEU A 41 6.74 -9.06 0.13
CA LEU A 41 6.27 -7.71 0.40
C LEU A 41 7.09 -6.63 -0.32
N GLU A 42 7.63 -6.99 -1.48
CA GLU A 42 8.31 -6.03 -2.32
C GLU A 42 7.30 -5.10 -2.98
N ILE A 43 7.58 -3.80 -2.96
CA ILE A 43 6.67 -2.82 -3.52
C ILE A 43 6.67 -2.91 -5.04
N ILE A 44 5.47 -3.09 -5.62
CA ILE A 44 5.28 -3.08 -7.06
C ILE A 44 4.99 -1.66 -7.52
N ASN A 45 4.08 -0.98 -6.82
CA ASN A 45 3.79 0.43 -7.12
C ASN A 45 3.16 1.10 -5.90
N ALA A 46 3.16 2.42 -5.92
CA ALA A 46 2.51 3.23 -4.91
C ALA A 46 1.97 4.50 -5.58
N TRP A 47 0.72 4.83 -5.27
CA TRP A 47 0.02 5.96 -5.87
C TRP A 47 -0.56 6.85 -4.80
N VAL A 48 -0.57 8.16 -5.08
CA VAL A 48 -1.29 9.14 -4.29
C VAL A 48 -2.38 9.75 -5.18
N PHE A 49 -3.57 9.96 -4.60
CA PHE A 49 -4.70 10.53 -5.34
C PHE A 49 -4.85 11.99 -4.95
N GLU A 50 -4.70 12.88 -5.92
CA GLU A 50 -4.84 14.32 -5.73
C GLU A 50 -5.67 14.91 -6.86
N ASP A 51 -6.68 15.71 -6.50
CA ASP A 51 -7.51 16.45 -7.45
C ASP A 51 -8.04 15.58 -8.59
N GLY A 52 -8.46 14.36 -8.27
CA GLY A 52 -9.01 13.44 -9.24
C GLY A 52 -7.97 12.74 -10.11
N SER A 53 -6.69 12.93 -9.83
CA SER A 53 -5.60 12.30 -10.58
C SER A 53 -4.79 11.37 -9.71
N SER A 54 -4.22 10.33 -10.31
CA SER A 54 -3.30 9.42 -9.64
C SER A 54 -1.88 9.81 -10.01
N LEU A 55 -1.05 10.02 -9.00
CA LEU A 55 0.35 10.38 -9.19
C LEU A 55 1.24 9.36 -8.47
N PRO A 56 2.46 9.12 -8.95
CA PRO A 56 3.39 8.26 -8.22
C PRO A 56 3.62 8.81 -6.81
N ALA A 57 3.47 7.96 -5.81
CA ALA A 57 3.65 8.37 -4.42
C ALA A 57 5.12 8.32 -4.05
N ASN A 58 5.58 9.34 -3.36
CA ASN A 58 6.94 9.41 -2.84
C ASN A 58 6.87 9.33 -1.31
N LEU A 59 6.85 8.10 -0.80
CA LEU A 59 6.73 7.84 0.62
C LEU A 59 8.10 7.64 1.24
N SER A 60 8.26 8.06 2.50
CA SER A 60 9.50 7.82 3.22
C SER A 60 9.69 6.34 3.51
N GLY A 61 10.93 5.91 3.67
CA GLY A 61 11.22 4.52 4.01
C GLY A 61 10.56 4.09 5.31
N THR A 62 10.46 4.98 6.27
CA THR A 62 9.82 4.70 7.56
C THR A 62 8.34 4.34 7.38
N ILE A 63 7.63 5.11 6.57
CA ILE A 63 6.21 4.84 6.29
C ILE A 63 6.05 3.52 5.55
N ILE A 64 6.89 3.28 4.56
CA ILE A 64 6.84 2.04 3.78
C ILE A 64 7.06 0.83 4.67
N GLU A 65 8.05 0.87 5.55
CA GLU A 65 8.32 -0.24 6.46
C GLU A 65 7.17 -0.47 7.43
N SER A 66 6.56 0.60 7.94
CA SER A 66 5.41 0.47 8.83
C SER A 66 4.23 -0.19 8.13
N ILE A 67 3.98 0.20 6.88
CA ILE A 67 2.90 -0.39 6.08
C ILE A 67 3.17 -1.87 5.82
N ARG A 68 4.40 -2.23 5.47
CA ARG A 68 4.78 -3.63 5.28
C ARG A 68 4.50 -4.46 6.52
N GLU A 69 4.88 -3.96 7.68
CA GLU A 69 4.67 -4.68 8.94
C GLU A 69 3.18 -4.87 9.22
N ASP A 70 2.39 -3.85 8.97
CA ASP A 70 0.94 -3.94 9.16
C ASP A 70 0.31 -4.96 8.21
N ILE A 71 0.71 -4.93 6.95
CA ILE A 71 0.21 -5.87 5.95
C ILE A 71 0.61 -7.29 6.34
N LYS A 72 1.84 -7.48 6.75
CA LYS A 72 2.36 -8.78 7.17
C LYS A 72 1.54 -9.38 8.30
N LYS A 73 1.06 -8.55 9.22
CA LYS A 73 0.24 -9.02 10.34
C LYS A 73 -1.18 -9.38 9.92
N ARG A 74 -1.63 -8.90 8.78
CA ARG A 74 -3.01 -9.11 8.31
C ARG A 74 -3.16 -10.25 7.30
N ILE A 75 -2.06 -10.74 6.77
CA ILE A 75 -2.11 -11.82 5.77
C ILE A 75 -1.56 -13.14 6.31
#